data_a8f7b0e9eb6e5f292d10b9324e39af92
#
_entry.id   a8f7b0e9eb6e5f292d10b9324e39af92
#
_cell.length_a   1.000
_cell.length_b   1.000
_cell.length_c   1.000
_cell.angle_alpha   90.00
_cell.angle_beta   90.00
_cell.angle_gamma   90.00
#
_symmetry.space_group_name_H-M   'P 1'
#
loop_
_entity.id
_entity.type
_entity.pdbx_description
1 polymer ?
#
loop_
_entity_poly.entity_id
_entity_poly.type
_entity_poly.pdbx_seq_one_letter_code
_entity_poly.pdbx_strand_id
1 'polypeptide(L)'
;MNPVFLNALNITFGLSRIKKLLQVFKTAEKAWQAPAGKILQLDFNGESIKEALAKREAINPKLEWAKLEKLNIKTISFFEKSYPKLLKEISSSPILLYLKGNADLLKEKSIGVVGTRTPSGYGRAAVDILVPQLVDSGLTIVSGLAQGIDALTHMATIKHGGKTIGVLGCGVDKIYPQMNEPLAMEMLKKDNLILSEYPAGTEAFKQNFPARNRIIAGLSLGTLVIESKIDGGA
;
A
#
# COMPACT_ATOMS: atom_id res chain seq x y z
N MET A 1 3.27 -12.31 15.10
CA MET A 1 2.09 -12.81 14.33
C MET A 1 2.63 -13.61 13.15
N ASN A 2 2.08 -14.81 12.85
CA ASN A 2 2.59 -15.62 11.70
C ASN A 2 2.18 -14.98 10.37
N PRO A 3 3.13 -14.52 9.51
CA PRO A 3 2.82 -13.77 8.29
C PRO A 3 2.16 -14.63 7.20
N VAL A 4 2.42 -15.93 7.17
CA VAL A 4 1.82 -16.88 6.21
C VAL A 4 0.30 -16.89 6.34
N PHE A 5 -0.21 -17.04 7.57
CA PHE A 5 -1.65 -17.03 7.83
C PHE A 5 -2.24 -15.63 7.75
N LEU A 6 -1.46 -14.60 8.10
CA LEU A 6 -1.91 -13.21 7.96
C LEU A 6 -2.13 -12.84 6.48
N ASN A 7 -1.23 -13.27 5.60
CA ASN A 7 -1.40 -13.13 4.16
C ASN A 7 -2.68 -13.85 3.66
N ALA A 8 -2.87 -15.11 4.07
CA ALA A 8 -4.06 -15.87 3.69
C ALA A 8 -5.37 -15.20 4.16
N LEU A 9 -5.39 -14.67 5.40
CA LEU A 9 -6.51 -13.87 5.89
C LEU A 9 -6.72 -12.60 5.04
N ASN A 10 -5.64 -11.91 4.64
CA ASN A 10 -5.74 -10.70 3.84
C ASN A 10 -6.29 -10.96 2.44
N ILE A 11 -5.93 -12.09 1.83
CA ILE A 11 -6.49 -12.54 0.54
C ILE A 11 -8.01 -12.78 0.64
N THR A 12 -8.50 -13.26 1.79
CA THR A 12 -9.88 -13.75 1.92
C THR A 12 -10.85 -12.78 2.57
N PHE A 13 -10.46 -12.11 3.65
CA PHE A 13 -11.43 -11.43 4.53
C PHE A 13 -11.43 -9.90 4.44
N GLY A 14 -10.34 -9.28 3.98
CA GLY A 14 -10.20 -7.83 4.01
C GLY A 14 -10.01 -7.25 5.42
N LEU A 15 -9.58 -5.99 5.49
CA LEU A 15 -9.02 -5.36 6.70
C LEU A 15 -9.94 -5.39 7.92
N SER A 16 -11.20 -4.97 7.78
CA SER A 16 -12.14 -4.86 8.93
C SER A 16 -12.44 -6.22 9.57
N ARG A 17 -12.62 -7.24 8.73
CA ARG A 17 -12.90 -8.60 9.22
C ARG A 17 -11.68 -9.22 9.86
N ILE A 18 -10.48 -9.00 9.31
CA ILE A 18 -9.24 -9.50 9.92
C ILE A 18 -9.06 -8.94 11.33
N LYS A 19 -9.28 -7.64 11.53
CA LYS A 19 -9.20 -7.02 12.85
C LYS A 19 -10.11 -7.74 13.86
N LYS A 20 -11.38 -7.98 13.48
CA LYS A 20 -12.35 -8.69 14.34
C LYS A 20 -11.95 -10.16 14.59
N LEU A 21 -11.49 -10.87 13.56
CA LEU A 21 -10.99 -12.24 13.69
C LEU A 21 -9.80 -12.32 14.66
N LEU A 22 -8.85 -11.40 14.56
CA LEU A 22 -7.68 -11.36 15.44
C LEU A 22 -8.04 -10.97 16.89
N GLN A 23 -9.05 -10.12 17.10
CA GLN A 23 -9.57 -9.82 18.43
C GLN A 23 -10.13 -11.07 19.12
N VAL A 24 -10.85 -11.92 18.38
CA VAL A 24 -11.48 -13.13 18.92
C VAL A 24 -10.48 -14.28 19.04
N PHE A 25 -9.77 -14.61 17.97
CA PHE A 25 -8.92 -15.80 17.89
C PHE A 25 -7.46 -15.56 18.32
N LYS A 26 -7.06 -14.31 18.57
CA LYS A 26 -5.76 -13.86 19.11
C LYS A 26 -4.57 -14.03 18.14
N THR A 27 -4.54 -15.05 17.28
CA THR A 27 -3.47 -15.26 16.31
C THR A 27 -4.04 -15.50 14.90
N ALA A 28 -3.24 -15.15 13.87
CA ALA A 28 -3.64 -15.36 12.48
C ALA A 28 -3.85 -16.85 12.15
N GLU A 29 -3.05 -17.72 12.74
CA GLU A 29 -3.18 -19.17 12.56
C GLU A 29 -4.48 -19.70 13.15
N LYS A 30 -4.80 -19.36 14.40
CA LYS A 30 -6.07 -19.76 15.04
C LYS A 30 -7.27 -19.17 14.31
N ALA A 31 -7.18 -17.94 13.83
CA ALA A 31 -8.23 -17.31 13.03
C ALA A 31 -8.45 -18.05 11.69
N TRP A 32 -7.36 -18.44 11.02
CA TRP A 32 -7.42 -19.20 9.77
C TRP A 32 -8.02 -20.59 9.96
N GLN A 33 -7.64 -21.30 11.03
CA GLN A 33 -8.08 -22.67 11.34
C GLN A 33 -9.45 -22.72 12.02
N ALA A 34 -10.03 -21.56 12.39
CA ALA A 34 -11.31 -21.52 13.09
C ALA A 34 -12.43 -22.17 12.27
N PRO A 35 -13.31 -23.00 12.88
CA PRO A 35 -14.46 -23.57 12.22
C PRO A 35 -15.36 -22.48 11.61
N ALA A 36 -15.87 -22.72 10.40
CA ALA A 36 -16.74 -21.77 9.70
C ALA A 36 -17.94 -21.34 10.56
N GLY A 37 -18.57 -22.25 11.31
CA GLY A 37 -19.67 -21.95 12.22
C GLY A 37 -19.31 -20.93 13.30
N LYS A 38 -18.07 -20.96 13.85
CA LYS A 38 -17.61 -19.95 14.82
C LYS A 38 -17.39 -18.58 14.16
N ILE A 39 -16.93 -18.55 12.91
CA ILE A 39 -16.73 -17.30 12.19
C ILE A 39 -18.08 -16.68 11.81
N LEU A 40 -19.08 -17.49 11.41
CA LEU A 40 -20.42 -17.03 11.09
C LEU A 40 -21.18 -16.45 12.30
N GLN A 41 -20.84 -16.87 13.53
CA GLN A 41 -21.39 -16.29 14.76
C GLN A 41 -20.82 -14.90 15.08
N LEU A 42 -19.73 -14.50 14.45
CA LEU A 42 -19.22 -13.14 14.57
C LEU A 42 -20.09 -12.24 13.69
N ASP A 43 -20.62 -11.19 14.30
CA ASP A 43 -21.46 -10.18 13.62
C ASP A 43 -20.72 -9.52 12.44
N PHE A 44 -20.67 -10.20 11.31
CA PHE A 44 -20.24 -9.72 10.00
C PHE A 44 -21.46 -9.58 9.09
N ASN A 45 -21.49 -8.54 8.25
CA ASN A 45 -22.56 -8.38 7.27
C ASN A 45 -22.68 -9.62 6.35
N GLY A 46 -23.78 -10.30 6.48
CA GLY A 46 -24.21 -11.63 6.06
C GLY A 46 -23.63 -12.29 4.80
N GLU A 47 -24.00 -11.84 3.59
CA GLU A 47 -23.64 -12.59 2.35
C GLU A 47 -22.13 -12.61 2.07
N SER A 48 -21.45 -11.51 2.25
CA SER A 48 -20.04 -11.40 1.93
C SER A 48 -19.11 -12.20 2.85
N ILE A 49 -19.58 -12.70 4.02
CA ILE A 49 -18.78 -13.60 4.87
C ILE A 49 -18.82 -15.04 4.33
N LYS A 50 -19.93 -15.47 3.75
CA LYS A 50 -20.05 -16.80 3.12
C LYS A 50 -19.10 -16.91 1.92
N GLU A 51 -19.03 -15.87 1.09
CA GLU A 51 -18.08 -15.80 -0.02
C GLU A 51 -16.61 -15.85 0.47
N ALA A 52 -16.28 -15.11 1.54
CA ALA A 52 -14.95 -15.15 2.12
C ALA A 52 -14.60 -16.55 2.67
N LEU A 53 -15.55 -17.26 3.28
CA LEU A 53 -15.34 -18.62 3.76
C LEU A 53 -15.16 -19.60 2.60
N ALA A 54 -15.96 -19.51 1.54
CA ALA A 54 -15.79 -20.33 0.34
C ALA A 54 -14.41 -20.07 -0.31
N LYS A 55 -13.99 -18.80 -0.40
CA LYS A 55 -12.66 -18.45 -0.87
C LYS A 55 -11.54 -19.03 0.01
N ARG A 56 -11.74 -19.04 1.34
CA ARG A 56 -10.79 -19.63 2.29
C ARG A 56 -10.55 -21.12 2.02
N GLU A 57 -11.58 -21.88 1.69
CA GLU A 57 -11.47 -23.32 1.40
C GLU A 57 -10.60 -23.61 0.16
N ALA A 58 -10.58 -22.69 -0.82
CA ALA A 58 -9.78 -22.81 -2.03
C ALA A 58 -8.32 -22.34 -1.85
N ILE A 59 -7.95 -21.72 -0.71
CA ILE A 59 -6.63 -21.14 -0.50
C ILE A 59 -5.77 -22.02 0.39
N ASN A 60 -4.56 -22.33 -0.10
CA ASN A 60 -3.50 -22.91 0.71
C ASN A 60 -2.52 -21.81 1.16
N PRO A 61 -2.46 -21.48 2.45
CA PRO A 61 -1.63 -20.39 2.96
C PRO A 61 -0.14 -20.50 2.59
N LYS A 62 0.41 -21.72 2.60
CA LYS A 62 1.82 -21.96 2.27
C LYS A 62 2.10 -21.74 0.78
N LEU A 63 1.19 -22.18 -0.11
CA LEU A 63 1.33 -21.94 -1.54
C LEU A 63 1.21 -20.45 -1.89
N GLU A 64 0.28 -19.72 -1.25
CA GLU A 64 0.16 -18.28 -1.45
C GLU A 64 1.40 -17.53 -0.93
N TRP A 65 2.00 -17.98 0.15
CA TRP A 65 3.25 -17.41 0.66
C TRP A 65 4.43 -17.67 -0.29
N ALA A 66 4.57 -18.90 -0.82
CA ALA A 66 5.61 -19.25 -1.79
C ALA A 66 5.53 -18.40 -3.08
N LYS A 67 4.32 -17.94 -3.47
CA LYS A 67 4.17 -16.99 -4.59
C LYS A 67 4.83 -15.65 -4.27
N LEU A 68 4.70 -15.14 -3.04
CA LEU A 68 5.35 -13.88 -2.64
C LEU A 68 6.87 -14.01 -2.69
N GLU A 69 7.41 -15.11 -2.18
CA GLU A 69 8.85 -15.41 -2.22
C GLU A 69 9.37 -15.46 -3.65
N LYS A 70 8.67 -16.18 -4.53
CA LYS A 70 9.01 -16.27 -5.97
C LYS A 70 9.01 -14.91 -6.67
N LEU A 71 8.12 -13.99 -6.26
CA LEU A 71 7.99 -12.65 -6.81
C LEU A 71 8.91 -11.62 -6.10
N ASN A 72 9.77 -12.06 -5.16
CA ASN A 72 10.59 -11.20 -4.31
C ASN A 72 9.77 -10.11 -3.59
N ILE A 73 8.56 -10.44 -3.14
CA ILE A 73 7.69 -9.57 -2.39
C ILE A 73 7.93 -9.80 -0.89
N LYS A 74 8.45 -8.80 -0.21
CA LYS A 74 8.57 -8.78 1.25
C LYS A 74 7.25 -8.33 1.88
N THR A 75 7.06 -8.63 3.17
CA THR A 75 5.90 -8.16 3.92
C THR A 75 6.33 -7.56 5.24
N ILE A 76 5.58 -6.57 5.71
CA ILE A 76 5.67 -6.03 7.08
C ILE A 76 4.27 -6.00 7.67
N SER A 77 4.09 -6.60 8.84
CA SER A 77 2.80 -6.61 9.54
C SER A 77 2.71 -5.51 10.59
N PHE A 78 1.49 -5.05 10.87
CA PHE A 78 1.16 -4.09 11.92
C PHE A 78 1.75 -4.45 13.30
N PHE A 79 2.00 -5.73 13.55
CA PHE A 79 2.49 -6.26 14.82
C PHE A 79 4.01 -6.22 14.95
N GLU A 80 4.73 -5.88 13.89
CA GLU A 80 6.18 -5.79 13.88
C GLU A 80 6.67 -4.45 14.38
N LYS A 81 7.86 -4.43 15.01
CA LYS A 81 8.52 -3.20 15.46
C LYS A 81 8.94 -2.30 14.29
N SER A 82 9.20 -2.91 13.13
CA SER A 82 9.57 -2.24 11.88
C SER A 82 8.41 -1.57 11.15
N TYR A 83 7.16 -1.80 11.59
CA TYR A 83 6.00 -1.15 10.98
C TYR A 83 6.04 0.38 11.18
N PRO A 84 5.75 1.21 10.14
CA PRO A 84 5.87 2.66 10.23
C PRO A 84 5.01 3.25 11.35
N LYS A 85 5.62 4.03 12.26
CA LYS A 85 4.93 4.56 13.45
C LYS A 85 3.74 5.44 13.08
N LEU A 86 3.93 6.41 12.18
CA LEU A 86 2.86 7.31 11.75
C LEU A 86 1.70 6.54 11.10
N LEU A 87 2.00 5.55 10.24
CA LEU A 87 0.98 4.73 9.61
C LEU A 87 0.22 3.88 10.63
N LYS A 88 0.83 3.53 11.74
CA LYS A 88 0.19 2.76 12.81
C LYS A 88 -0.91 3.55 13.52
N GLU A 89 -0.81 4.87 13.55
CA GLU A 89 -1.71 5.78 14.28
C GLU A 89 -3.02 6.09 13.52
N ILE A 90 -3.06 5.86 12.19
CA ILE A 90 -4.30 6.09 11.45
C ILE A 90 -5.36 5.04 11.81
N SER A 91 -6.63 5.43 11.88
CA SER A 91 -7.76 4.57 12.30
C SER A 91 -7.90 3.29 11.47
N SER A 92 -7.60 3.36 10.19
CA SER A 92 -7.70 2.26 9.23
C SER A 92 -6.32 1.74 8.78
N SER A 93 -5.35 1.68 9.70
CA SER A 93 -4.01 1.20 9.42
C SER A 93 -4.03 -0.21 8.80
N PRO A 94 -3.28 -0.45 7.69
CA PRO A 94 -3.14 -1.77 7.08
C PRO A 94 -2.57 -2.80 8.06
N ILE A 95 -3.13 -4.00 8.08
CA ILE A 95 -2.60 -5.09 8.91
C ILE A 95 -1.33 -5.70 8.30
N LEU A 96 -1.25 -5.71 6.99
CA LEU A 96 -0.12 -6.23 6.24
C LEU A 96 0.19 -5.31 5.07
N LEU A 97 1.46 -4.99 4.89
CA LEU A 97 2.00 -4.29 3.73
C LEU A 97 2.83 -5.26 2.89
N TYR A 98 2.67 -5.20 1.59
CA TYR A 98 3.48 -5.91 0.59
C TYR A 98 4.47 -4.92 -0.01
N LEU A 99 5.73 -5.33 -0.16
CA LEU A 99 6.84 -4.44 -0.47
C LEU A 99 7.69 -4.99 -1.61
N LYS A 100 8.08 -4.13 -2.54
CA LYS A 100 9.16 -4.37 -3.49
C LYS A 100 10.18 -3.24 -3.40
N GLY A 101 11.46 -3.58 -3.30
CA GLY A 101 12.56 -2.61 -3.19
C GLY A 101 13.04 -2.42 -1.75
N ASN A 102 13.48 -1.20 -1.44
CA ASN A 102 14.16 -0.87 -0.19
C ASN A 102 13.17 -0.57 0.95
N ALA A 103 12.96 -1.53 1.83
CA ALA A 103 12.06 -1.41 2.98
C ALA A 103 12.57 -0.45 4.05
N ASP A 104 13.87 -0.12 4.08
CA ASP A 104 14.44 0.80 5.09
C ASP A 104 13.91 2.22 4.93
N LEU A 105 13.44 2.60 3.74
CA LEU A 105 12.79 3.89 3.50
C LEU A 105 11.54 4.12 4.36
N LEU A 106 10.94 3.07 4.89
CA LEU A 106 9.80 3.18 5.83
C LEU A 106 10.18 3.75 7.20
N LYS A 107 11.49 3.86 7.50
CA LYS A 107 12.02 4.43 8.73
C LYS A 107 12.37 5.91 8.60
N GLU A 108 12.47 6.39 7.35
CA GLU A 108 12.90 7.75 7.03
C GLU A 108 11.75 8.76 7.23
N LYS A 109 12.14 10.02 7.46
CA LYS A 109 11.18 11.13 7.44
C LYS A 109 10.67 11.33 6.03
N SER A 110 9.36 11.37 5.87
CA SER A 110 8.77 11.46 4.54
C SER A 110 7.66 12.50 4.45
N ILE A 111 7.42 12.96 3.22
CA ILE A 111 6.34 13.89 2.87
C ILE A 111 5.54 13.31 1.71
N GLY A 112 4.21 13.37 1.80
CA GLY A 112 3.31 13.03 0.71
C GLY A 112 3.28 14.15 -0.33
N VAL A 113 3.40 13.82 -1.62
CA VAL A 113 3.20 14.77 -2.72
C VAL A 113 2.22 14.16 -3.70
N VAL A 114 1.05 14.79 -3.84
CA VAL A 114 -0.06 14.30 -4.66
C VAL A 114 -0.69 15.42 -5.48
N GLY A 115 -1.47 15.06 -6.48
CA GLY A 115 -2.19 16.08 -7.26
C GLY A 115 -2.97 15.51 -8.44
N THR A 116 -3.34 16.39 -9.36
CA THR A 116 -4.16 16.06 -10.53
C THR A 116 -3.48 15.07 -11.47
N ARG A 117 -4.28 14.25 -12.13
CA ARG A 117 -3.82 13.32 -13.19
C ARG A 117 -3.50 14.02 -14.52
N THR A 118 -3.98 15.26 -14.70
CA THR A 118 -3.78 16.09 -15.89
C THR A 118 -3.21 17.46 -15.49
N PRO A 119 -1.91 17.52 -15.13
CA PRO A 119 -1.30 18.75 -14.64
C PRO A 119 -1.19 19.80 -15.74
N SER A 120 -1.44 21.05 -15.36
CA SER A 120 -1.18 22.24 -16.18
C SER A 120 0.32 22.52 -16.27
N GLY A 121 0.71 23.57 -17.02
CA GLY A 121 2.09 24.08 -17.02
C GLY A 121 2.52 24.52 -15.61
N TYR A 122 1.61 25.14 -14.83
CA TYR A 122 1.87 25.53 -13.47
C TYR A 122 2.16 24.31 -12.55
N GLY A 123 1.31 23.27 -12.63
CA GLY A 123 1.51 22.06 -11.82
C GLY A 123 2.86 21.38 -12.10
N ARG A 124 3.29 21.33 -13.38
CA ARG A 124 4.62 20.80 -13.77
C ARG A 124 5.74 21.65 -13.20
N ALA A 125 5.68 22.97 -13.36
CA ALA A 125 6.68 23.89 -12.82
C ALA A 125 6.75 23.82 -11.29
N ALA A 126 5.61 23.69 -10.61
CA ALA A 126 5.58 23.52 -9.16
C ALA A 126 6.29 22.23 -8.70
N VAL A 127 6.12 21.11 -9.40
CA VAL A 127 6.86 19.86 -9.12
C VAL A 127 8.37 20.11 -9.31
N ASP A 128 8.78 20.72 -10.43
CA ASP A 128 10.19 20.94 -10.75
C ASP A 128 10.89 21.88 -9.76
N ILE A 129 10.15 22.78 -9.11
CA ILE A 129 10.70 23.71 -8.11
C ILE A 129 10.68 23.09 -6.71
N LEU A 130 9.55 22.48 -6.29
CA LEU A 130 9.35 22.10 -4.91
C LEU A 130 9.97 20.75 -4.57
N VAL A 131 9.88 19.76 -5.47
CA VAL A 131 10.36 18.40 -5.18
C VAL A 131 11.86 18.35 -4.93
N PRO A 132 12.75 19.02 -5.72
CA PRO A 132 14.16 19.10 -5.40
C PRO A 132 14.45 19.67 -4.01
N GLN A 133 13.77 20.74 -3.61
CA GLN A 133 13.96 21.37 -2.29
C GLN A 133 13.57 20.44 -1.13
N LEU A 134 12.50 19.63 -1.31
CA LEU A 134 12.09 18.62 -0.33
C LEU A 134 13.15 17.50 -0.22
N VAL A 135 13.72 17.09 -1.36
CA VAL A 135 14.81 16.10 -1.41
C VAL A 135 16.07 16.64 -0.73
N ASP A 136 16.47 17.89 -1.02
CA ASP A 136 17.62 18.55 -0.40
C ASP A 136 17.45 18.70 1.12
N SER A 137 16.20 18.80 1.59
CA SER A 137 15.87 18.78 3.02
C SER A 137 15.96 17.39 3.66
N GLY A 138 16.39 16.36 2.93
CA GLY A 138 16.55 14.99 3.42
C GLY A 138 15.23 14.23 3.58
N LEU A 139 14.16 14.67 2.90
CA LEU A 139 12.84 14.00 2.98
C LEU A 139 12.70 12.93 1.90
N THR A 140 12.19 11.78 2.30
CA THR A 140 11.69 10.76 1.37
C THR A 140 10.32 11.17 0.82
N ILE A 141 10.14 11.13 -0.49
CA ILE A 141 8.90 11.54 -1.13
C ILE A 141 7.94 10.35 -1.25
N VAL A 142 6.72 10.49 -0.76
CA VAL A 142 5.67 9.46 -0.85
C VAL A 142 4.60 9.92 -1.83
N SER A 143 4.29 9.09 -2.82
CA SER A 143 3.22 9.37 -3.78
C SER A 143 2.56 8.10 -4.29
N GLY A 144 1.54 8.25 -5.13
CA GLY A 144 0.67 7.14 -5.52
C GLY A 144 1.00 6.44 -6.82
N LEU A 145 2.07 6.82 -7.49
CA LEU A 145 2.43 6.31 -8.83
C LEU A 145 1.29 6.43 -9.86
N ALA A 146 0.32 7.35 -9.64
CA ALA A 146 -0.72 7.65 -10.60
C ALA A 146 -0.18 8.48 -11.77
N GLN A 147 -0.97 8.64 -12.83
CA GLN A 147 -0.67 9.57 -13.91
C GLN A 147 -0.63 11.01 -13.37
N GLY A 148 0.15 11.88 -14.00
CA GLY A 148 0.20 13.32 -13.71
C GLY A 148 1.17 13.66 -12.56
N ILE A 149 0.72 14.41 -11.57
CA ILE A 149 1.57 14.92 -10.49
C ILE A 149 2.34 13.80 -9.78
N ASP A 150 1.72 12.68 -9.47
CA ASP A 150 2.37 11.56 -8.80
C ASP A 150 3.58 11.04 -9.60
N ALA A 151 3.39 10.77 -10.89
CA ALA A 151 4.47 10.29 -11.76
C ALA A 151 5.58 11.32 -11.93
N LEU A 152 5.22 12.60 -12.15
CA LEU A 152 6.19 13.70 -12.26
C LEU A 152 7.00 13.84 -10.98
N THR A 153 6.36 13.72 -9.83
CA THR A 153 7.01 13.77 -8.52
C THR A 153 8.05 12.67 -8.35
N HIS A 154 7.70 11.41 -8.68
CA HIS A 154 8.67 10.31 -8.62
C HIS A 154 9.85 10.53 -9.58
N MET A 155 9.56 10.98 -10.81
CA MET A 155 10.61 11.29 -11.80
C MET A 155 11.55 12.41 -11.32
N ALA A 156 11.00 13.51 -10.82
CA ALA A 156 11.79 14.62 -10.30
C ALA A 156 12.65 14.18 -9.11
N THR A 157 12.10 13.39 -8.18
CA THR A 157 12.83 12.85 -7.03
C THR A 157 14.01 11.99 -7.47
N ILE A 158 13.79 11.05 -8.40
CA ILE A 158 14.86 10.17 -8.91
C ILE A 158 15.93 10.96 -9.67
N LYS A 159 15.51 11.90 -10.51
CA LYS A 159 16.41 12.77 -11.27
C LYS A 159 17.32 13.59 -10.35
N HIS A 160 16.80 14.00 -9.19
CA HIS A 160 17.54 14.79 -8.19
C HIS A 160 18.31 13.91 -7.18
N GLY A 161 18.38 12.59 -7.39
CA GLY A 161 19.09 11.66 -6.51
C GLY A 161 18.41 11.36 -5.18
N GLY A 162 17.14 11.76 -5.01
CA GLY A 162 16.36 11.56 -3.81
C GLY A 162 15.76 10.15 -3.69
N LYS A 163 15.11 9.89 -2.56
CA LYS A 163 14.41 8.64 -2.27
C LYS A 163 12.90 8.81 -2.33
N THR A 164 12.22 7.80 -2.88
CA THR A 164 10.76 7.86 -3.04
C THR A 164 10.07 6.53 -2.78
N ILE A 165 8.83 6.61 -2.30
CA ILE A 165 7.95 5.49 -2.01
C ILE A 165 6.70 5.60 -2.87
N GLY A 166 6.47 4.61 -3.73
CA GLY A 166 5.25 4.48 -4.51
C GLY A 166 4.22 3.61 -3.78
N VAL A 167 3.06 4.17 -3.45
CA VAL A 167 1.97 3.42 -2.83
C VAL A 167 0.96 3.03 -3.89
N LEU A 168 0.59 1.74 -4.00
CA LEU A 168 -0.31 1.24 -5.04
C LEU A 168 -1.72 0.94 -4.54
N GLY A 169 -2.71 1.05 -5.43
CA GLY A 169 -4.10 0.62 -5.22
C GLY A 169 -4.39 -0.79 -5.77
N CYS A 170 -3.36 -1.57 -6.07
CA CYS A 170 -3.41 -2.95 -6.58
C CYS A 170 -2.26 -3.76 -5.96
N GLY A 171 -2.13 -5.04 -6.28
CA GLY A 171 -0.98 -5.84 -5.84
C GLY A 171 0.35 -5.24 -6.33
N VAL A 172 1.43 -5.36 -5.53
CA VAL A 172 2.76 -4.82 -5.89
C VAL A 172 3.42 -5.54 -7.08
N ASP A 173 2.85 -6.62 -7.54
CA ASP A 173 3.23 -7.35 -8.75
C ASP A 173 2.60 -6.77 -10.02
N LYS A 174 1.69 -5.80 -9.88
CA LYS A 174 0.98 -5.11 -10.98
C LYS A 174 1.16 -3.62 -10.86
N ILE A 175 1.62 -2.98 -11.93
CA ILE A 175 1.73 -1.52 -11.98
C ILE A 175 0.53 -0.94 -12.72
N TYR A 176 -0.12 0.01 -12.06
CA TYR A 176 -1.22 0.74 -12.66
C TYR A 176 -1.09 2.26 -12.40
N PRO A 177 -1.25 3.11 -13.42
CA PRO A 177 -1.49 2.75 -14.83
C PRO A 177 -0.25 2.09 -15.47
N GLN A 178 -0.46 1.22 -16.45
CA GLN A 178 0.62 0.45 -17.10
C GLN A 178 1.69 1.35 -17.73
N MET A 179 1.31 2.53 -18.18
CA MET A 179 2.27 3.52 -18.71
C MET A 179 3.36 3.94 -17.72
N ASN A 180 3.13 3.77 -16.40
CA ASN A 180 4.09 4.07 -15.34
C ASN A 180 4.96 2.85 -14.95
N GLU A 181 4.84 1.72 -15.64
CA GLU A 181 5.68 0.54 -15.38
C GLU A 181 7.18 0.83 -15.57
N PRO A 182 7.63 1.54 -16.64
CA PRO A 182 9.04 1.90 -16.76
C PRO A 182 9.54 2.75 -15.58
N LEU A 183 8.72 3.69 -15.09
CA LEU A 183 9.05 4.51 -13.93
C LEU A 183 9.16 3.64 -12.65
N ALA A 184 8.23 2.72 -12.45
CA ALA A 184 8.27 1.80 -11.31
C ALA A 184 9.55 0.94 -11.32
N MET A 185 9.94 0.44 -12.49
CA MET A 185 11.17 -0.34 -12.65
C MET A 185 12.42 0.52 -12.39
N GLU A 186 12.43 1.76 -12.85
CA GLU A 186 13.50 2.71 -12.54
C GLU A 186 13.59 3.01 -11.04
N MET A 187 12.45 3.23 -10.37
CA MET A 187 12.39 3.37 -8.92
C MET A 187 13.08 2.21 -8.21
N LEU A 188 12.73 0.98 -8.55
CA LEU A 188 13.31 -0.23 -7.96
C LEU A 188 14.81 -0.35 -8.24
N LYS A 189 15.25 -0.06 -9.47
CA LYS A 189 16.65 -0.05 -9.86
C LYS A 189 17.49 1.01 -9.09
N LYS A 190 16.88 2.12 -8.70
CA LYS A 190 17.48 3.21 -7.93
C LYS A 190 17.30 3.06 -6.41
N ASP A 191 17.04 1.84 -5.96
CA ASP A 191 16.88 1.50 -4.53
C ASP A 191 15.79 2.31 -3.84
N ASN A 192 14.63 2.44 -4.50
CA ASN A 192 13.41 3.01 -3.95
C ASN A 192 12.43 1.91 -3.56
N LEU A 193 11.26 2.29 -3.05
CA LEU A 193 10.26 1.37 -2.53
C LEU A 193 8.92 1.51 -3.28
N ILE A 194 8.32 0.36 -3.58
CA ILE A 194 6.93 0.26 -3.98
C ILE A 194 6.20 -0.59 -2.95
N LEU A 195 5.05 -0.13 -2.48
CA LEU A 195 4.25 -0.86 -1.50
C LEU A 195 2.75 -0.83 -1.78
N SER A 196 2.07 -1.80 -1.21
CA SER A 196 0.61 -1.90 -1.24
C SER A 196 0.08 -2.62 0.02
N GLU A 197 -1.18 -2.36 0.37
CA GLU A 197 -1.93 -3.19 1.33
C GLU A 197 -2.64 -4.38 0.67
N TYR A 198 -2.72 -4.36 -0.66
CA TYR A 198 -3.43 -5.39 -1.43
C TYR A 198 -2.53 -6.58 -1.71
N PRO A 199 -3.03 -7.81 -1.55
CA PRO A 199 -2.28 -9.03 -1.89
C PRO A 199 -1.82 -9.04 -3.33
N ALA A 200 -0.74 -9.79 -3.60
CA ALA A 200 -0.29 -10.05 -4.97
C ALA A 200 -1.42 -10.64 -5.82
N GLY A 201 -1.48 -10.24 -7.08
CA GLY A 201 -2.54 -10.61 -8.01
C GLY A 201 -3.79 -9.73 -7.94
N THR A 202 -3.91 -8.81 -6.95
CA THR A 202 -5.07 -7.92 -6.86
C THR A 202 -5.07 -6.92 -8.01
N GLU A 203 -6.20 -6.84 -8.73
CA GLU A 203 -6.41 -5.89 -9.84
C GLU A 203 -6.60 -4.45 -9.36
N ALA A 204 -6.44 -3.50 -10.27
CA ALA A 204 -6.62 -2.07 -10.03
C ALA A 204 -8.11 -1.70 -10.07
N PHE A 205 -8.82 -1.82 -8.95
CA PHE A 205 -10.22 -1.38 -8.82
C PHE A 205 -10.31 0.10 -8.47
N LYS A 206 -11.30 0.81 -9.05
CA LYS A 206 -11.48 2.26 -8.86
C LYS A 206 -11.55 2.67 -7.38
N GLN A 207 -12.26 1.92 -6.54
CA GLN A 207 -12.41 2.20 -5.11
C GLN A 207 -11.11 2.07 -4.31
N ASN A 208 -10.13 1.34 -4.81
CA ASN A 208 -8.86 1.14 -4.11
C ASN A 208 -7.99 2.40 -4.11
N PHE A 209 -8.11 3.26 -5.11
CA PHE A 209 -7.25 4.45 -5.23
C PHE A 209 -7.52 5.49 -4.13
N PRO A 210 -8.78 5.90 -3.86
CA PRO A 210 -9.08 6.76 -2.72
C PRO A 210 -8.75 6.10 -1.38
N ALA A 211 -9.04 4.79 -1.23
CA ALA A 211 -8.73 4.05 -0.01
C ALA A 211 -7.21 4.00 0.26
N ARG A 212 -6.38 3.88 -0.78
CA ARG A 212 -4.92 3.88 -0.70
C ARG A 212 -4.36 5.22 -0.22
N ASN A 213 -4.98 6.36 -0.55
CA ASN A 213 -4.45 7.69 -0.22
C ASN A 213 -4.21 7.89 1.29
N ARG A 214 -4.98 7.22 2.15
CA ARG A 214 -4.72 7.22 3.59
C ARG A 214 -3.35 6.65 3.97
N ILE A 215 -2.80 5.76 3.16
CA ILE A 215 -1.46 5.19 3.39
C ILE A 215 -0.39 6.21 3.01
N ILE A 216 -0.58 6.97 1.92
CA ILE A 216 0.32 8.07 1.56
C ILE A 216 0.39 9.08 2.70
N ALA A 217 -0.77 9.55 3.17
CA ALA A 217 -0.84 10.49 4.28
C ALA A 217 -0.30 9.89 5.59
N GLY A 218 -0.63 8.64 5.89
CA GLY A 218 -0.20 7.94 7.11
C GLY A 218 1.28 7.59 7.15
N LEU A 219 1.99 7.56 6.03
CA LEU A 219 3.44 7.41 5.99
C LEU A 219 4.16 8.74 6.20
N SER A 220 3.49 9.87 6.00
CA SER A 220 4.08 11.18 5.78
C SER A 220 3.89 12.10 6.99
N LEU A 221 4.87 12.98 7.23
CA LEU A 221 4.77 14.07 8.21
C LEU A 221 3.71 15.12 7.83
N GLY A 222 3.42 15.24 6.54
CA GLY A 222 2.42 16.10 5.95
C GLY A 222 2.19 15.74 4.49
N THR A 223 1.19 16.33 3.84
CA THR A 223 0.89 16.10 2.43
C THR A 223 0.83 17.42 1.69
N LEU A 224 1.67 17.55 0.66
CA LEU A 224 1.65 18.64 -0.30
C LEU A 224 0.72 18.26 -1.47
N VAL A 225 -0.31 19.05 -1.69
CA VAL A 225 -1.22 18.89 -2.83
C VAL A 225 -0.83 19.89 -3.91
N ILE A 226 -0.31 19.41 -5.03
CA ILE A 226 0.04 20.24 -6.19
C ILE A 226 -1.09 20.12 -7.21
N GLU A 227 -1.81 21.20 -7.40
CA GLU A 227 -2.90 21.30 -8.36
C GLU A 227 -3.97 20.19 -8.22
N SER A 228 -5.10 20.54 -7.64
CA SER A 228 -6.28 19.67 -7.55
C SER A 228 -7.53 20.44 -7.94
N LYS A 229 -8.51 19.76 -8.52
CA LYS A 229 -9.88 20.27 -8.63
C LYS A 229 -10.52 20.22 -7.24
N ILE A 230 -11.49 21.11 -7.00
CA ILE A 230 -12.25 21.16 -5.72
C ILE A 230 -12.90 19.79 -5.44
N ASP A 231 -13.44 19.14 -6.48
CA ASP A 231 -14.04 17.79 -6.39
C ASP A 231 -13.05 16.69 -6.75
N GLY A 232 -11.75 16.97 -6.70
CA GLY A 232 -10.68 16.03 -7.02
C GLY A 232 -10.49 14.96 -5.94
N GLY A 233 -9.93 13.82 -6.34
CA GLY A 233 -9.59 12.72 -5.43
C GLY A 233 -8.15 12.77 -4.88
N ALA A 234 -7.50 13.95 -4.94
CA ALA A 234 -6.16 14.16 -4.39
C ALA A 234 -6.24 14.58 -2.92
#